data_43d1dc0f49f47d1b3245f259d0e87df5
#
_entry.id   43d1dc0f49f47d1b3245f259d0e87df5
#
_cell.length_a   1.000
_cell.length_b   1.000
_cell.length_c   1.000
_cell.angle_alpha   90.00
_cell.angle_beta   90.00
_cell.angle_gamma   90.00
#
_symmetry.space_group_name_H-M   'P 1'
#
loop_
_entity.id
_entity.type
_entity.pdbx_description
1 polymer ?
#
loop_
_entity_poly.entity_id
_entity_poly.type
_entity_poly.pdbx_seq_one_letter_code
_entity_poly.pdbx_strand_id
1 'polypeptide(L)'
;MDQLDALNLTFKLPAASWLLDTGGFKGQSREIEIDHFYSQLSHQFGVPRSHCFNMYGMTELSTQLYDRGNETTPSVKQGPHWMRTRVIDPLSGKEKPKGEPGILVHTDLANYNSVTTILTEDVGIATDEGFILLGRAQGAQAKGCSLAVDDFLQAARP
;
A
#
# COMPACT_ATOMS: atom_id res chain seq x y z
N MET A 1 4.14 -17.04 9.43
CA MET A 1 3.41 -17.89 8.46
C MET A 1 4.19 -19.18 8.21
N ASP A 2 5.38 -19.14 7.62
CA ASP A 2 6.16 -20.35 7.26
C ASP A 2 6.38 -21.32 8.43
N GLN A 3 6.58 -20.80 9.65
CA GLN A 3 6.72 -21.67 10.84
C GLN A 3 5.40 -22.36 11.23
N LEU A 4 4.26 -21.67 11.06
CA LEU A 4 2.96 -22.27 11.33
C LEU A 4 2.62 -23.36 10.32
N ASP A 5 2.96 -23.13 9.06
CA ASP A 5 2.81 -24.12 7.99
C ASP A 5 3.71 -25.34 8.24
N ALA A 6 4.98 -25.11 8.57
CA ALA A 6 5.94 -26.18 8.86
C ALA A 6 5.52 -27.05 10.06
N LEU A 7 4.84 -26.46 11.03
CA LEU A 7 4.33 -27.15 12.21
C LEU A 7 2.88 -27.65 12.04
N ASN A 8 2.26 -27.40 10.89
CA ASN A 8 0.86 -27.69 10.59
C ASN A 8 -0.09 -27.14 11.67
N LEU A 9 0.18 -25.91 12.15
CA LEU A 9 -0.59 -25.26 13.19
C LEU A 9 -1.63 -24.33 12.58
N THR A 10 -2.88 -24.50 13.00
CA THR A 10 -3.98 -23.58 12.69
C THR A 10 -4.65 -23.14 13.99
N PHE A 11 -5.19 -21.92 13.98
CA PHE A 11 -5.90 -21.35 15.11
C PHE A 11 -7.32 -20.97 14.67
N LYS A 12 -8.26 -21.12 15.56
CA LYS A 12 -9.62 -20.64 15.34
C LYS A 12 -9.86 -19.44 16.25
N LEU A 13 -9.65 -18.26 15.72
CA LEU A 13 -9.95 -17.04 16.45
C LEU A 13 -11.47 -16.83 16.55
N PRO A 14 -11.96 -16.05 17.55
CA PRO A 14 -13.36 -15.69 17.64
C PRO A 14 -13.88 -15.05 16.34
N ALA A 15 -15.16 -15.26 16.00
CA ALA A 15 -15.74 -14.80 14.74
C ALA A 15 -15.66 -13.28 14.51
N ALA A 16 -15.58 -12.49 15.57
CA ALA A 16 -15.42 -11.04 15.52
C ALA A 16 -13.96 -10.57 15.48
N SER A 17 -13.00 -11.47 15.29
CA SER A 17 -11.58 -11.12 15.22
C SER A 17 -11.24 -10.45 13.89
N TRP A 18 -10.31 -9.52 13.97
CA TRP A 18 -9.78 -8.80 12.83
C TRP A 18 -8.26 -8.98 12.80
N LEU A 19 -7.70 -9.11 11.62
CA LEU A 19 -6.26 -9.18 11.42
C LEU A 19 -5.81 -7.89 10.72
N LEU A 20 -4.80 -7.27 11.28
CA LEU A 20 -4.16 -6.10 10.70
C LEU A 20 -2.73 -6.46 10.34
N ASP A 21 -2.38 -6.27 9.09
CA ASP A 21 -0.99 -6.30 8.64
C ASP A 21 -0.54 -4.91 8.19
N THR A 22 0.75 -4.69 8.27
CA THR A 22 1.38 -3.44 7.86
C THR A 22 2.74 -3.69 7.25
N GLY A 23 3.12 -2.84 6.32
CA GLY A 23 4.37 -2.93 5.61
C GLY A 23 4.26 -3.72 4.31
N GLY A 24 5.39 -4.10 3.78
CA GLY A 24 5.53 -4.90 2.56
C GLY A 24 6.81 -5.71 2.64
N PHE A 25 7.02 -6.59 1.69
CA PHE A 25 8.18 -7.52 1.64
C PHE A 25 9.52 -6.84 1.31
N LYS A 26 9.71 -5.58 1.70
CA LYS A 26 10.89 -4.76 1.41
C LYS A 26 12.19 -5.53 1.71
N GLY A 27 12.89 -5.96 0.66
CA GLY A 27 14.21 -6.58 0.80
C GLY A 27 14.24 -7.90 1.60
N GLN A 28 13.10 -8.51 1.85
CA GLN A 28 13.00 -9.82 2.48
C GLN A 28 13.38 -10.91 1.46
N SER A 29 13.86 -12.03 1.96
CA SER A 29 14.38 -13.15 1.16
C SER A 29 13.33 -13.85 0.29
N ARG A 30 12.05 -13.50 0.41
CA ARG A 30 10.95 -14.11 -0.32
C ARG A 30 9.85 -13.10 -0.61
N GLU A 31 9.51 -12.94 -1.88
CA GLU A 31 8.27 -12.29 -2.30
C GLU A 31 7.14 -13.32 -2.28
N ILE A 32 6.06 -13.02 -1.57
CA ILE A 32 4.85 -13.83 -1.54
C ILE A 32 3.78 -13.06 -2.31
N GLU A 33 3.08 -13.75 -3.20
CA GLU A 33 1.92 -13.18 -3.87
C GLU A 33 0.87 -12.75 -2.82
N ILE A 34 0.37 -11.53 -2.94
CA ILE A 34 -0.55 -10.92 -1.96
C ILE A 34 -1.81 -11.77 -1.78
N ASP A 35 -2.37 -12.29 -2.84
CA ASP A 35 -3.58 -13.13 -2.78
C ASP A 35 -3.32 -14.43 -2.01
N HIS A 36 -2.18 -15.05 -2.26
CA HIS A 36 -1.76 -16.24 -1.52
C HIS A 36 -1.54 -15.94 -0.03
N PHE A 37 -0.92 -14.79 0.29
CA PHE A 37 -0.69 -14.35 1.68
C PHE A 37 -2.00 -14.23 2.46
N TYR A 38 -3.02 -13.53 1.93
CA TYR A 38 -4.31 -13.39 2.61
C TYR A 38 -5.10 -14.69 2.67
N SER A 39 -4.95 -15.56 1.69
CA SER A 39 -5.53 -16.90 1.73
C SER A 39 -4.94 -17.74 2.85
N GLN A 40 -3.62 -17.70 3.03
CA GLN A 40 -2.94 -18.37 4.14
C GLN A 40 -3.34 -17.79 5.50
N LEU A 41 -3.36 -16.44 5.65
CA LEU A 41 -3.80 -15.79 6.88
C LEU A 41 -5.22 -16.22 7.27
N SER A 42 -6.15 -16.16 6.33
CA SER A 42 -7.53 -16.57 6.53
C SER A 42 -7.64 -18.02 6.98
N HIS A 43 -6.92 -18.92 6.33
CA HIS A 43 -6.91 -20.34 6.65
C HIS A 43 -6.28 -20.61 8.02
N GLN A 44 -5.11 -20.05 8.33
CA GLN A 44 -4.37 -20.35 9.55
C GLN A 44 -5.05 -19.81 10.80
N PHE A 45 -5.74 -18.68 10.72
CA PHE A 45 -6.39 -18.05 11.86
C PHE A 45 -7.91 -18.20 11.89
N GLY A 46 -8.51 -18.83 10.86
CA GLY A 46 -9.96 -19.01 10.78
C GLY A 46 -10.74 -17.70 10.70
N VAL A 47 -10.13 -16.65 10.11
CA VAL A 47 -10.72 -15.32 9.97
C VAL A 47 -11.00 -15.06 8.49
N PRO A 48 -12.21 -14.60 8.10
CA PRO A 48 -12.51 -14.34 6.70
C PRO A 48 -11.63 -13.22 6.13
N ARG A 49 -11.30 -13.27 4.84
CA ARG A 49 -10.46 -12.26 4.16
C ARG A 49 -11.02 -10.84 4.26
N SER A 50 -12.34 -10.69 4.36
CA SER A 50 -13.01 -9.41 4.64
C SER A 50 -12.61 -8.79 5.99
N HIS A 51 -12.11 -9.59 6.91
CA HIS A 51 -11.61 -9.15 8.21
C HIS A 51 -10.08 -9.03 8.26
N CYS A 52 -9.39 -9.19 7.14
CA CYS A 52 -7.95 -8.96 7.03
C CYS A 52 -7.71 -7.58 6.41
N PHE A 53 -7.14 -6.67 7.17
CA PHE A 53 -6.88 -5.29 6.77
C PHE A 53 -5.39 -5.06 6.58
N ASN A 54 -5.04 -4.30 5.57
CA ASN A 54 -3.69 -3.80 5.41
C ASN A 54 -3.64 -2.29 5.64
N MET A 55 -2.69 -1.86 6.44
CA MET A 55 -2.40 -0.46 6.71
C MET A 55 -1.28 0.04 5.81
N TYR A 56 -1.50 1.21 5.21
CA TYR A 56 -0.46 2.01 4.58
C TYR A 56 -0.22 3.28 5.38
N GLY A 57 1.04 3.60 5.62
CA GLY A 57 1.46 4.81 6.31
C GLY A 57 2.97 4.97 6.27
N MET A 58 3.42 6.14 6.69
CA MET A 58 4.84 6.49 6.81
C MET A 58 5.01 7.42 8.01
N THR A 59 6.25 7.54 8.51
CA THR A 59 6.59 8.40 9.67
C THR A 59 6.31 9.88 9.43
N GLU A 60 6.29 10.30 8.18
CA GLU A 60 6.04 11.66 7.73
C GLU A 60 4.55 12.05 7.77
N LEU A 61 3.65 11.08 7.91
CA LEU A 61 2.20 11.30 8.02
C LEU A 61 1.71 11.09 9.45
N SER A 62 0.78 11.92 9.90
CA SER A 62 0.04 11.73 11.16
C SER A 62 -1.17 10.82 10.99
N THR A 63 -1.56 10.55 9.75
CA THR A 63 -2.72 9.75 9.39
C THR A 63 -2.30 8.42 8.75
N GLN A 64 -3.02 7.37 9.09
CA GLN A 64 -2.88 6.05 8.48
C GLN A 64 -4.03 5.82 7.49
N LEU A 65 -3.73 5.08 6.42
CA LEU A 65 -4.71 4.70 5.41
C LEU A 65 -4.92 3.19 5.45
N TYR A 66 -6.16 2.77 5.29
CA TYR A 66 -6.56 1.37 5.40
C TYR A 66 -7.36 0.95 4.17
N ASP A 67 -7.33 -0.34 3.87
CA ASP A 67 -8.33 -0.95 3.01
C ASP A 67 -9.59 -1.36 3.81
N ARG A 68 -10.57 -1.91 3.11
CA ARG A 68 -11.83 -2.41 3.70
C ARG A 68 -11.88 -3.94 3.74
N GLY A 69 -10.74 -4.58 3.87
CA GLY A 69 -10.58 -6.01 3.78
C GLY A 69 -9.91 -6.44 2.48
N ASN A 70 -9.43 -7.66 2.45
CA ASN A 70 -8.65 -8.22 1.35
C ASN A 70 -9.33 -9.41 0.68
N GLU A 71 -10.66 -9.30 0.46
CA GLU A 71 -11.41 -10.28 -0.35
C GLU A 71 -10.93 -10.30 -1.79
N THR A 72 -10.57 -9.13 -2.31
CA THR A 72 -9.94 -8.94 -3.62
C THR A 72 -8.61 -8.24 -3.48
N THR A 73 -7.63 -8.62 -4.27
CA THR A 73 -6.30 -8.01 -4.31
C THR A 73 -5.95 -7.56 -5.74
N PRO A 74 -5.26 -6.43 -5.89
CA PRO A 74 -4.85 -5.50 -4.85
C PRO A 74 -6.00 -4.70 -4.26
N SER A 75 -5.93 -4.42 -2.95
CA SER A 75 -6.97 -3.68 -2.24
C SER A 75 -6.84 -2.16 -2.41
N VAL A 76 -7.96 -1.44 -2.29
CA VAL A 76 -8.01 0.02 -2.37
C VAL A 76 -7.77 0.62 -0.99
N LYS A 77 -6.75 1.48 -0.88
CA LYS A 77 -6.43 2.23 0.34
C LYS A 77 -7.27 3.50 0.42
N GLN A 78 -7.81 3.75 1.60
CA GLN A 78 -8.65 4.91 1.90
C GLN A 78 -8.16 5.63 3.14
N GLY A 79 -8.28 6.94 3.14
CA GLY A 79 -8.00 7.80 4.28
C GLY A 79 -9.26 8.49 4.80
N PRO A 80 -9.18 9.12 5.97
CA PRO A 80 -10.25 9.97 6.49
C PRO A 80 -10.39 11.26 5.64
N HIS A 81 -11.48 12.00 5.85
CA HIS A 81 -11.83 13.20 5.07
C HIS A 81 -10.83 14.36 5.18
N TRP A 82 -9.96 14.36 6.18
CA TRP A 82 -8.89 15.36 6.31
C TRP A 82 -7.60 14.98 5.58
N MET A 83 -7.59 13.85 4.90
CA MET A 83 -6.46 13.38 4.09
C MET A 83 -6.85 13.24 2.62
N ARG A 84 -6.03 13.84 1.74
CA ARG A 84 -6.18 13.72 0.30
C ARG A 84 -4.95 13.04 -0.29
N THR A 85 -5.17 11.97 -1.02
CA THR A 85 -4.14 11.34 -1.86
C THR A 85 -4.39 11.69 -3.32
N ARG A 86 -3.34 12.12 -4.02
CA ARG A 86 -3.31 12.35 -5.46
C ARG A 86 -2.31 11.43 -6.11
N VAL A 87 -2.58 11.02 -7.34
CA VAL A 87 -1.63 10.32 -8.20
C VAL A 87 -1.17 11.29 -9.27
N ILE A 88 0.11 11.58 -9.35
CA ILE A 88 0.64 12.59 -10.26
C ILE A 88 1.66 12.00 -11.25
N ASP A 89 1.79 12.66 -12.36
CA ASP A 89 2.93 12.49 -13.26
C ASP A 89 4.14 13.23 -12.66
N PRO A 90 5.23 12.52 -12.37
CA PRO A 90 6.39 13.13 -11.70
C PRO A 90 7.12 14.19 -12.53
N LEU A 91 6.99 14.17 -13.86
CA LEU A 91 7.65 15.15 -14.75
C LEU A 91 6.86 16.46 -14.83
N SER A 92 5.54 16.35 -15.00
CA SER A 92 4.69 17.53 -15.18
C SER A 92 4.08 18.04 -13.88
N GLY A 93 4.07 17.24 -12.81
CA GLY A 93 3.39 17.51 -11.54
C GLY A 93 1.85 17.51 -11.63
N LYS A 94 1.29 17.17 -12.80
CA LYS A 94 -0.15 17.12 -13.01
C LYS A 94 -0.76 15.82 -12.50
N GLU A 95 -2.01 15.91 -12.04
CA GLU A 95 -2.77 14.72 -11.67
C GLU A 95 -2.98 13.81 -12.88
N LYS A 96 -2.76 12.51 -12.67
CA LYS A 96 -3.04 11.46 -13.64
C LYS A 96 -4.54 11.15 -13.67
N PRO A 97 -5.09 10.78 -14.82
CA PRO A 97 -6.41 10.18 -14.88
C PRO A 97 -6.54 8.95 -13.96
N LYS A 98 -7.75 8.71 -13.45
CA LYS A 98 -8.02 7.46 -12.70
C LYS A 98 -7.71 6.23 -13.56
N GLY A 99 -7.17 5.20 -12.93
CA GLY A 99 -6.74 3.99 -13.61
C GLY A 99 -5.32 4.04 -14.17
N GLU A 100 -4.67 5.21 -14.21
CA GLU A 100 -3.29 5.34 -14.66
C GLU A 100 -2.31 5.37 -13.48
N PRO A 101 -1.16 4.69 -13.58
CA PRO A 101 -0.15 4.71 -12.53
C PRO A 101 0.60 6.05 -12.49
N GLY A 102 1.00 6.45 -11.29
CA GLY A 102 1.81 7.64 -11.04
C GLY A 102 2.34 7.66 -9.63
N ILE A 103 3.02 8.73 -9.25
CA ILE A 103 3.58 8.92 -7.92
C ILE A 103 2.50 9.43 -6.96
N LEU A 104 2.48 8.86 -5.76
CA LEU A 104 1.55 9.27 -4.71
C LEU A 104 1.99 10.58 -4.07
N VAL A 105 1.05 11.50 -3.92
CA VAL A 105 1.18 12.73 -3.15
C VAL A 105 0.10 12.75 -2.08
N HIS A 106 0.51 12.82 -0.83
CA HIS A 106 -0.39 12.87 0.31
C HIS A 106 -0.46 14.29 0.88
N THR A 107 -1.68 14.79 1.07
CA THR A 107 -1.94 16.01 1.84
C THR A 107 -2.70 15.63 3.09
N ASP A 108 -2.06 15.77 4.24
CA ASP A 108 -2.59 15.38 5.56
C ASP A 108 -2.75 16.62 6.44
N LEU A 109 -3.99 17.02 6.69
CA LEU A 109 -4.28 18.18 7.54
C LEU A 109 -4.00 17.92 9.03
N ALA A 110 -3.82 16.65 9.43
CA ALA A 110 -3.36 16.31 10.78
C ALA A 110 -1.89 16.67 11.01
N ASN A 111 -1.11 16.90 9.95
CA ASN A 111 0.27 17.39 10.01
C ASN A 111 0.37 18.91 10.20
N TYR A 112 -0.46 19.51 11.06
CA TYR A 112 -0.53 20.97 11.17
C TYR A 112 0.76 21.61 11.72
N ASN A 113 1.57 20.88 12.48
CA ASN A 113 2.88 21.31 13.00
C ASN A 113 4.07 20.91 12.11
N SER A 114 3.83 20.37 10.95
CA SER A 114 4.82 19.83 10.05
C SER A 114 4.44 20.13 8.59
N VAL A 115 5.10 19.46 7.66
CA VAL A 115 4.78 19.58 6.24
C VAL A 115 3.47 18.85 5.94
N THR A 116 2.44 19.59 5.53
CA THR A 116 1.11 19.04 5.24
C THR A 116 1.05 18.22 3.96
N THR A 117 1.92 18.51 2.98
CA THR A 117 1.90 17.82 1.69
C THR A 117 3.23 17.15 1.42
N ILE A 118 3.19 15.86 1.17
CA ILE A 118 4.35 15.00 0.97
C ILE A 118 4.28 14.36 -0.40
N LEU A 119 5.32 14.57 -1.19
CA LEU A 119 5.61 13.80 -2.40
C LEU A 119 6.38 12.55 -1.98
N THR A 120 5.82 11.40 -2.29
CA THR A 120 6.43 10.11 -1.94
C THR A 120 7.24 9.53 -3.11
N GLU A 121 7.91 8.41 -2.84
CA GLU A 121 8.49 7.54 -3.87
C GLU A 121 7.57 6.32 -4.15
N ASP A 122 6.37 6.32 -3.59
CA ASP A 122 5.42 5.23 -3.79
C ASP A 122 4.60 5.45 -5.05
N VAL A 123 4.41 4.38 -5.80
CA VAL A 123 3.63 4.34 -7.04
C VAL A 123 2.24 3.80 -6.73
N GLY A 124 1.23 4.42 -7.29
CA GLY A 124 -0.15 3.95 -7.13
C GLY A 124 -1.05 4.37 -8.29
N ILE A 125 -2.28 3.89 -8.23
CA ILE A 125 -3.34 4.16 -9.20
C ILE A 125 -4.52 4.78 -8.45
N ALA A 126 -5.01 5.94 -8.90
CA ALA A 126 -6.20 6.56 -8.34
C ALA A 126 -7.47 5.77 -8.75
N THR A 127 -8.38 5.59 -7.80
CA THR A 127 -9.72 5.00 -8.00
C THR A 127 -10.80 5.98 -7.56
N ASP A 128 -12.07 5.61 -7.68
CA ASP A 128 -13.18 6.43 -7.16
C ASP A 128 -13.21 6.48 -5.63
N GLU A 129 -12.72 5.45 -4.97
CA GLU A 129 -12.80 5.31 -3.52
C GLU A 129 -11.49 5.63 -2.79
N GLY A 130 -10.37 5.74 -3.51
CA GLY A 130 -9.05 5.93 -2.92
C GLY A 130 -7.93 5.65 -3.91
N PHE A 131 -6.97 4.82 -3.53
CA PHE A 131 -5.89 4.42 -4.44
C PHE A 131 -5.45 2.97 -4.20
N ILE A 132 -4.94 2.36 -5.26
CA ILE A 132 -4.23 1.07 -5.21
C ILE A 132 -2.74 1.36 -5.08
N LEU A 133 -2.09 0.77 -4.10
CA LEU A 133 -0.63 0.84 -3.95
C LEU A 133 0.03 -0.22 -4.83
N LEU A 134 0.92 0.19 -5.72
CA LEU A 134 1.68 -0.71 -6.58
C LEU A 134 3.06 -1.06 -6.01
N GLY A 135 3.60 -0.23 -5.12
CA GLY A 135 4.91 -0.41 -4.51
C GLY A 135 5.74 0.86 -4.58
N ARG A 136 7.06 0.71 -4.52
CA ARG A 136 8.00 1.83 -4.69
C ARG A 136 8.51 1.90 -6.12
N ALA A 137 8.81 3.12 -6.56
CA ALA A 137 9.53 3.33 -7.82
C ALA A 137 10.89 2.59 -7.75
N GLN A 138 11.20 1.81 -8.79
CA GLN A 138 12.47 1.10 -8.87
C GLN A 138 13.62 2.12 -8.96
N GLY A 139 14.68 1.92 -8.16
CA GLY A 139 15.81 2.85 -8.10
C GLY A 139 15.85 3.74 -6.85
N ALA A 140 14.82 3.74 -6.02
CA ALA A 140 14.74 4.55 -4.79
C ALA A 140 15.72 4.18 -3.67
N GLN A 141 16.63 3.23 -3.89
CA GLN A 141 17.71 2.93 -2.95
C GLN A 141 18.93 3.83 -3.19
N ALA A 142 18.93 5.04 -2.70
CA ALA A 142 20.14 5.88 -2.45
C ALA A 142 20.53 6.97 -3.46
N LYS A 143 19.80 7.26 -4.51
CA LYS A 143 20.13 8.43 -5.36
C LYS A 143 18.84 9.19 -5.68
N GLY A 144 18.77 10.45 -5.31
CA GLY A 144 17.65 11.39 -5.35
C GLY A 144 16.51 11.13 -6.36
N CYS A 145 15.34 11.66 -6.07
CA CYS A 145 14.05 11.47 -6.76
C CYS A 145 14.06 11.44 -8.30
N SER A 146 15.01 12.08 -8.95
CA SER A 146 15.09 12.17 -10.42
C SER A 146 15.40 10.84 -11.13
N LEU A 147 16.23 9.98 -10.54
CA LEU A 147 16.62 8.70 -11.17
C LEU A 147 15.53 7.63 -11.03
N ALA A 148 14.82 7.63 -9.90
CA ALA A 148 13.68 6.74 -9.69
C ALA A 148 12.53 7.03 -10.67
N VAL A 149 12.38 8.30 -11.05
CA VAL A 149 11.42 8.78 -12.03
C VAL A 149 11.78 8.33 -13.46
N ASP A 150 13.06 8.41 -13.81
CA ASP A 150 13.53 8.00 -15.15
C ASP A 150 13.36 6.49 -15.35
N ASP A 151 13.65 5.67 -14.34
CA ASP A 151 13.46 4.21 -14.39
C ASP A 151 11.97 3.85 -14.50
N PHE A 152 11.09 4.56 -13.77
CA PHE A 152 9.66 4.39 -13.87
C PHE A 152 9.13 4.71 -15.28
N LEU A 153 9.61 5.80 -15.86
CA LEU A 153 9.21 6.22 -17.20
C LEU A 153 9.71 5.27 -18.29
N GLN A 154 10.88 4.63 -18.11
CA GLN A 154 11.36 3.61 -19.02
C GLN A 154 10.52 2.33 -18.94
N ALA A 155 10.10 1.92 -17.74
CA ALA A 155 9.24 0.76 -17.52
C ALA A 155 7.79 0.97 -18.01
N ALA A 156 7.32 2.23 -18.08
CA ALA A 156 5.98 2.59 -18.53
C ALA A 156 5.86 2.88 -20.04
N ARG A 157 6.96 2.74 -20.79
CA ARG A 157 6.93 2.84 -22.27
C ARG A 157 6.48 1.50 -22.86
N PRO A 158 5.45 1.50 -23.73
CA PRO A 158 4.95 0.29 -24.38
C PRO A 158 5.99 -0.31 -25.33
#